data_ec966175802b8b5cb2febac39f01f41f
#
_entry.id   ec966175802b8b5cb2febac39f01f41f
#
_cell.length_a   1.000
_cell.length_b   1.000
_cell.length_c   1.000
_cell.angle_alpha   90.00
_cell.angle_beta   90.00
_cell.angle_gamma   90.00
#
_symmetry.space_group_name_H-M   'P 1'
#
loop_
_entity.id
_entity.type
_entity.pdbx_description
1 polymer ?
#
loop_
_entity_poly.entity_id
_entity_poly.type
_entity_poly.pdbx_seq_one_letter_code
_entity_poly.pdbx_strand_id
1 'polypeptide(L)'
;MPLQNINPTTTLAWKKLASHFEEMETFSLKKAFNEDPNRASHFSIDFNDLVLDFSKNRIHQKTIDLLVELANESALKDAIDKYFSGDVINVTEGRSVLHTALRSNAEEEILINKKDIRPEVKKALRKIRAFSNKVISGDWKGYTGKKITDIVNIGIGGSDLGPDMIVEALQYYKNHLTTHFVSNIDGDHVSEILKKLNPETTLFVIVSKTFTTQETITNANTIKNWFLKSGSQFDIAKHFVAVSTNADAIDAFGIDPKNVFPMWNWVGGRFSLWSAVGLSISLSVGFDHYKSLLDGAEKMDLHFKESSFEKNIPVILALLSIWYNNFYKAESEAILPYTQYLTKLAPYLQQAIMESNGKSVDRNGDPVEYQTGTIVWGSTGTNMQHAFMQLVHQGTKLIPSDFIGYETSLYGLTDHHQKLMANYNAQMEALAFGKSKEEVHLELKTSGESSTINKLLPYKVFKGNRPSNAI
;
A
#
# COMPACT_ATOMS: atom_id res chain seq x y z
N MET A 1 23.30 14.87 5.47
CA MET A 1 24.31 14.17 4.62
C MET A 1 23.63 13.10 3.80
N PRO A 2 24.08 12.76 2.57
CA PRO A 2 23.47 11.68 1.78
C PRO A 2 23.57 10.34 2.52
N LEU A 3 22.74 9.38 2.08
CA LEU A 3 22.84 7.99 2.55
C LEU A 3 24.16 7.36 2.08
N GLN A 4 24.69 6.46 2.90
CA GLN A 4 25.89 5.70 2.52
C GLN A 4 25.60 4.80 1.31
N ASN A 5 26.56 4.64 0.42
CA ASN A 5 26.49 3.68 -0.68
C ASN A 5 27.16 2.37 -0.23
N ILE A 6 26.38 1.41 0.21
CA ILE A 6 26.84 0.11 0.69
C ILE A 6 26.28 -0.97 -0.24
N ASN A 7 27.18 -1.73 -0.88
CA ASN A 7 26.76 -2.91 -1.60
C ASN A 7 26.49 -4.05 -0.61
N PRO A 8 25.22 -4.49 -0.42
CA PRO A 8 24.88 -5.49 0.59
C PRO A 8 25.60 -6.84 0.36
N THR A 9 25.90 -7.20 -0.88
CA THR A 9 26.54 -8.49 -1.20
C THR A 9 27.98 -8.58 -0.72
N THR A 10 28.62 -7.46 -0.44
CA THR A 10 30.01 -7.41 0.07
C THR A 10 30.07 -7.52 1.61
N THR A 11 28.97 -7.34 2.30
CA THR A 11 28.88 -7.40 3.76
C THR A 11 29.15 -8.80 4.31
N LEU A 12 29.60 -8.88 5.56
CA LEU A 12 29.81 -10.16 6.22
C LEU A 12 28.48 -10.88 6.48
N ALA A 13 27.44 -10.13 6.85
CA ALA A 13 26.11 -10.66 7.07
C ALA A 13 25.53 -11.33 5.82
N TRP A 14 25.68 -10.72 4.63
CA TRP A 14 25.24 -11.33 3.38
C TRP A 14 25.93 -12.66 3.11
N LYS A 15 27.26 -12.74 3.29
CA LYS A 15 28.03 -13.97 3.12
C LYS A 15 27.60 -15.06 4.08
N LYS A 16 27.36 -14.71 5.35
CA LYS A 16 26.81 -15.63 6.35
C LYS A 16 25.41 -16.10 5.99
N LEU A 17 24.55 -15.22 5.45
CA LEU A 17 23.22 -15.57 4.97
C LEU A 17 23.28 -16.53 3.78
N ALA A 18 24.21 -16.34 2.85
CA ALA A 18 24.42 -17.26 1.73
C ALA A 18 24.80 -18.67 2.22
N SER A 19 25.76 -18.76 3.15
CA SER A 19 26.12 -20.03 3.76
C SER A 19 24.96 -20.65 4.57
N HIS A 20 24.25 -19.85 5.34
CA HIS A 20 23.08 -20.30 6.10
C HIS A 20 21.94 -20.78 5.18
N PHE A 21 21.79 -20.21 4.00
CA PHE A 21 20.79 -20.64 3.03
C PHE A 21 21.03 -22.09 2.57
N GLU A 22 22.29 -22.54 2.44
CA GLU A 22 22.61 -23.93 2.14
C GLU A 22 22.11 -24.87 3.25
N GLU A 23 22.20 -24.45 4.52
CA GLU A 23 21.65 -25.22 5.67
C GLU A 23 20.11 -25.29 5.61
N MET A 24 19.45 -24.31 4.96
CA MET A 24 17.99 -24.20 4.86
C MET A 24 17.36 -25.02 3.72
N GLU A 25 18.14 -25.71 2.87
CA GLU A 25 17.60 -26.53 1.77
C GLU A 25 16.61 -27.60 2.25
N THR A 26 16.90 -28.23 3.41
CA THR A 26 16.07 -29.28 4.01
C THR A 26 15.03 -28.74 5.01
N PHE A 27 14.88 -27.43 5.13
CA PHE A 27 13.95 -26.82 6.08
C PHE A 27 12.50 -27.24 5.80
N SER A 28 11.77 -27.59 6.86
CA SER A 28 10.36 -27.93 6.82
C SER A 28 9.58 -27.19 7.88
N LEU A 29 8.57 -26.43 7.47
CA LEU A 29 7.64 -25.75 8.40
C LEU A 29 6.95 -26.75 9.33
N LYS A 30 6.46 -27.90 8.80
CA LYS A 30 5.82 -28.95 9.61
C LYS A 30 6.74 -29.45 10.71
N LYS A 31 8.03 -29.68 10.40
CA LYS A 31 9.03 -30.10 11.38
C LYS A 31 9.31 -28.97 12.38
N ALA A 32 9.50 -27.74 11.92
CA ALA A 32 9.81 -26.60 12.78
C ALA A 32 8.70 -26.31 13.81
N PHE A 33 7.42 -26.45 13.44
CA PHE A 33 6.29 -26.32 14.37
C PHE A 33 6.18 -27.51 15.34
N ASN A 34 6.57 -28.73 14.92
CA ASN A 34 6.59 -29.88 15.80
C ASN A 34 7.71 -29.79 16.85
N GLU A 35 8.87 -29.25 16.47
CA GLU A 35 10.04 -29.10 17.35
C GLU A 35 9.90 -27.90 18.30
N ASP A 36 9.18 -26.84 17.87
CA ASP A 36 8.91 -25.65 18.68
C ASP A 36 7.41 -25.35 18.72
N PRO A 37 6.66 -25.85 19.71
CA PRO A 37 5.24 -25.55 19.91
C PRO A 37 4.95 -24.05 20.12
N ASN A 38 5.94 -23.27 20.57
CA ASN A 38 5.81 -21.84 20.81
C ASN A 38 6.27 -21.00 19.60
N ARG A 39 6.53 -21.62 18.45
CA ARG A 39 7.04 -20.95 17.26
C ARG A 39 6.20 -19.74 16.85
N ALA A 40 4.88 -19.85 16.93
CA ALA A 40 4.00 -18.72 16.62
C ALA A 40 4.28 -17.51 17.52
N SER A 41 4.47 -17.72 18.83
CA SER A 41 4.81 -16.62 19.76
C SER A 41 6.22 -16.09 19.58
N HIS A 42 7.19 -16.96 19.20
CA HIS A 42 8.57 -16.53 18.97
C HIS A 42 8.70 -15.63 17.73
N PHE A 43 7.88 -15.89 16.69
CA PHE A 43 7.89 -15.18 15.42
C PHE A 43 6.63 -14.36 15.22
N SER A 44 6.22 -13.62 16.24
CA SER A 44 5.15 -12.63 16.16
C SER A 44 5.55 -11.31 16.82
N ILE A 45 4.91 -10.25 16.36
CA ILE A 45 5.07 -8.89 16.87
C ILE A 45 3.69 -8.31 17.08
N ASP A 46 3.39 -7.93 18.32
CA ASP A 46 2.18 -7.19 18.67
C ASP A 46 2.47 -5.70 18.66
N PHE A 47 1.63 -4.94 17.99
CA PHE A 47 1.73 -3.49 17.94
C PHE A 47 0.33 -2.85 17.96
N ASN A 48 -0.07 -2.31 19.10
CA ASN A 48 -1.42 -1.78 19.32
C ASN A 48 -2.50 -2.84 19.02
N ASP A 49 -3.33 -2.56 18.00
CA ASP A 49 -4.42 -3.41 17.50
C ASP A 49 -4.02 -4.18 16.22
N LEU A 50 -2.72 -4.28 15.95
CA LEU A 50 -2.17 -5.03 14.82
C LEU A 50 -1.20 -6.11 15.33
N VAL A 51 -1.31 -7.31 14.77
CA VAL A 51 -0.39 -8.43 15.02
C VAL A 51 0.24 -8.86 13.71
N LEU A 52 1.56 -8.99 13.67
CA LEU A 52 2.28 -9.67 12.61
C LEU A 52 2.72 -11.06 13.10
N ASP A 53 2.16 -12.14 12.56
CA ASP A 53 2.67 -13.50 12.71
C ASP A 53 3.46 -13.89 11.44
N PHE A 54 4.78 -13.99 11.57
CA PHE A 54 5.68 -14.43 10.50
C PHE A 54 6.29 -15.81 10.77
N SER A 55 5.67 -16.58 11.65
CA SER A 55 6.13 -17.95 12.04
C SER A 55 6.07 -18.95 10.90
N LYS A 56 5.21 -18.72 9.91
CA LYS A 56 5.03 -19.60 8.74
C LYS A 56 6.01 -19.28 7.60
N ASN A 57 7.16 -18.69 7.93
CA ASN A 57 8.28 -18.47 7.02
C ASN A 57 9.35 -19.55 7.16
N ARG A 58 10.14 -19.75 6.10
CA ARG A 58 11.30 -20.64 6.11
C ARG A 58 12.47 -19.95 6.80
N ILE A 59 12.40 -19.87 8.11
CA ILE A 59 13.37 -19.18 8.97
C ILE A 59 13.60 -19.95 10.27
N HIS A 60 14.76 -19.77 10.83
CA HIS A 60 15.11 -20.02 12.23
C HIS A 60 15.46 -18.70 12.91
N GLN A 61 15.69 -18.69 14.22
CA GLN A 61 16.17 -17.51 14.92
C GLN A 61 17.48 -16.99 14.31
N LYS A 62 18.42 -17.90 13.99
CA LYS A 62 19.67 -17.57 13.28
C LYS A 62 19.43 -16.80 11.96
N THR A 63 18.35 -17.10 11.22
CA THR A 63 18.01 -16.39 9.99
C THR A 63 17.65 -14.93 10.30
N ILE A 64 16.83 -14.70 11.30
CA ILE A 64 16.44 -13.34 11.72
C ILE A 64 17.66 -12.56 12.25
N ASP A 65 18.48 -13.18 13.08
CA ASP A 65 19.71 -12.56 13.61
C ASP A 65 20.63 -12.08 12.48
N LEU A 66 20.85 -12.91 11.46
CA LEU A 66 21.67 -12.58 10.30
C LEU A 66 21.03 -11.51 9.39
N LEU A 67 19.72 -11.53 9.24
CA LEU A 67 18.99 -10.47 8.50
C LEU A 67 19.06 -9.13 9.22
N VAL A 68 18.97 -9.13 10.54
CA VAL A 68 19.18 -7.93 11.37
C VAL A 68 20.63 -7.44 11.31
N GLU A 69 21.60 -8.37 11.32
CA GLU A 69 23.02 -8.03 11.11
C GLU A 69 23.21 -7.35 9.73
N LEU A 70 22.55 -7.87 8.67
CA LEU A 70 22.55 -7.22 7.35
C LEU A 70 21.98 -5.82 7.37
N ALA A 71 20.87 -5.60 8.05
CA ALA A 71 20.26 -4.26 8.20
C ALA A 71 21.24 -3.28 8.89
N ASN A 72 21.94 -3.74 9.93
CA ASN A 72 22.95 -2.95 10.63
C ASN A 72 24.16 -2.64 9.73
N GLU A 73 24.72 -3.64 9.06
CA GLU A 73 25.85 -3.46 8.14
C GLU A 73 25.47 -2.58 6.93
N SER A 74 24.19 -2.54 6.55
CA SER A 74 23.65 -1.67 5.51
C SER A 74 23.32 -0.25 6.01
N ALA A 75 23.68 0.10 7.26
CA ALA A 75 23.45 1.40 7.90
C ALA A 75 21.97 1.83 7.91
N LEU A 76 21.03 0.87 8.09
CA LEU A 76 19.60 1.17 8.07
C LEU A 76 19.19 2.18 9.15
N LYS A 77 19.79 2.13 10.35
CA LYS A 77 19.47 3.08 11.41
C LYS A 77 19.83 4.51 11.03
N ASP A 78 21.00 4.75 10.44
CA ASP A 78 21.41 6.05 9.91
C ASP A 78 20.44 6.54 8.81
N ALA A 79 19.99 5.63 7.94
CA ALA A 79 19.03 5.96 6.90
C ALA A 79 17.66 6.37 7.47
N ILE A 80 17.17 5.67 8.50
CA ILE A 80 15.93 6.00 9.21
C ILE A 80 16.07 7.38 9.88
N ASP A 81 17.17 7.64 10.60
CA ASP A 81 17.38 8.91 11.28
C ASP A 81 17.43 10.09 10.29
N LYS A 82 18.13 9.94 9.18
CA LYS A 82 18.17 10.93 8.09
C LYS A 82 16.83 11.15 7.41
N TYR A 83 16.04 10.09 7.26
CA TYR A 83 14.70 10.19 6.71
C TYR A 83 13.78 11.06 7.59
N PHE A 84 13.82 10.86 8.90
CA PHE A 84 12.98 11.63 9.85
C PHE A 84 13.52 13.02 10.16
N SER A 85 14.84 13.26 10.04
CA SER A 85 15.46 14.58 10.28
C SER A 85 15.23 15.58 9.15
N GLY A 86 14.85 15.11 7.95
CA GLY A 86 14.70 15.97 6.77
C GLY A 86 15.99 16.18 6.00
N ASP A 87 16.98 15.35 6.20
CA ASP A 87 18.19 15.34 5.36
C ASP A 87 17.84 15.12 3.88
N VAL A 88 18.69 15.67 3.00
CA VAL A 88 18.53 15.48 1.55
C VAL A 88 19.01 14.07 1.19
N ILE A 89 18.09 13.09 1.33
CA ILE A 89 18.36 11.69 1.03
C ILE A 89 18.00 11.29 -0.40
N ASN A 90 17.13 12.03 -1.08
CA ASN A 90 16.89 11.88 -2.51
C ASN A 90 17.90 12.76 -3.28
N VAL A 91 19.08 12.22 -3.50
CA VAL A 91 20.20 12.96 -4.09
C VAL A 91 20.01 13.25 -5.58
N THR A 92 19.29 12.39 -6.31
CA THR A 92 19.04 12.58 -7.76
C THR A 92 18.13 13.77 -8.03
N GLU A 93 17.26 14.13 -7.11
CA GLU A 93 16.37 15.28 -7.21
C GLU A 93 16.75 16.42 -6.23
N GLY A 94 17.79 16.23 -5.42
CA GLY A 94 18.32 17.23 -4.49
C GLY A 94 17.32 17.62 -3.38
N ARG A 95 16.53 16.68 -2.84
CA ARG A 95 15.48 17.00 -1.88
C ARG A 95 15.36 16.02 -0.71
N SER A 96 14.77 16.51 0.37
CA SER A 96 14.32 15.69 1.50
C SER A 96 13.14 14.80 1.10
N VAL A 97 12.89 13.75 1.87
CA VAL A 97 11.74 12.85 1.74
C VAL A 97 11.02 12.83 3.09
N LEU A 98 9.91 13.54 3.21
CA LEU A 98 9.25 13.80 4.50
C LEU A 98 7.73 13.61 4.46
N HIS A 99 7.24 12.60 3.74
CA HIS A 99 5.80 12.32 3.77
C HIS A 99 5.28 11.98 5.19
N THR A 100 6.14 11.56 6.12
CA THR A 100 5.80 11.39 7.54
C THR A 100 5.40 12.70 8.22
N ALA A 101 6.01 13.83 7.85
CA ALA A 101 5.64 15.14 8.39
C ALA A 101 4.20 15.57 8.08
N LEU A 102 3.58 15.00 7.03
CA LEU A 102 2.19 15.30 6.66
C LEU A 102 1.17 14.81 7.68
N ARG A 103 1.55 13.84 8.51
CA ARG A 103 0.68 13.17 9.48
C ARG A 103 1.19 13.24 10.91
N SER A 104 2.36 13.85 11.12
CA SER A 104 2.96 13.98 12.45
C SER A 104 2.20 14.96 13.35
N ASN A 105 1.89 14.50 14.55
CA ASN A 105 1.36 15.32 15.65
C ASN A 105 2.48 15.80 16.61
N ALA A 106 3.75 15.48 16.32
CA ALA A 106 4.90 15.87 17.17
C ALA A 106 4.96 17.39 17.40
N GLU A 107 5.38 17.78 18.60
CA GLU A 107 5.59 19.20 18.94
C GLU A 107 6.96 19.71 18.49
N GLU A 108 7.90 18.80 18.24
CA GLU A 108 9.25 19.13 17.76
C GLU A 108 9.22 19.68 16.33
N GLU A 109 10.12 20.65 16.08
CA GLU A 109 10.25 21.25 14.75
C GLU A 109 10.76 20.23 13.72
N ILE A 110 10.17 20.26 12.52
CA ILE A 110 10.67 19.50 11.36
C ILE A 110 11.23 20.50 10.36
N LEU A 111 12.55 20.52 10.25
CA LEU A 111 13.24 21.58 9.52
C LEU A 111 13.63 21.16 8.10
N ILE A 112 13.26 21.97 7.10
CA ILE A 112 13.83 21.94 5.75
C ILE A 112 14.47 23.30 5.50
N ASN A 113 15.75 23.32 5.16
CA ASN A 113 16.50 24.55 4.95
C ASN A 113 16.34 25.56 6.12
N LYS A 114 16.41 25.08 7.36
CA LYS A 114 16.22 25.85 8.61
C LYS A 114 14.82 26.46 8.80
N LYS A 115 13.82 26.03 8.02
CA LYS A 115 12.43 26.46 8.14
C LYS A 115 11.57 25.32 8.65
N ASP A 116 10.80 25.55 9.72
CA ASP A 116 9.81 24.58 10.20
C ASP A 116 8.65 24.47 9.21
N ILE A 117 8.41 23.25 8.71
CA ILE A 117 7.36 22.96 7.72
C ILE A 117 6.01 22.66 8.34
N ARG A 118 5.93 22.36 9.63
CA ARG A 118 4.69 21.96 10.32
C ARG A 118 3.57 23.02 10.25
N PRO A 119 3.86 24.34 10.42
CA PRO A 119 2.79 25.35 10.30
C PRO A 119 2.08 25.32 8.94
N GLU A 120 2.83 25.08 7.86
CA GLU A 120 2.26 24.97 6.50
C GLU A 120 1.41 23.70 6.35
N VAL A 121 1.86 22.57 6.87
CA VAL A 121 1.10 21.30 6.88
C VAL A 121 -0.20 21.47 7.67
N LYS A 122 -0.11 22.02 8.90
CA LYS A 122 -1.30 22.30 9.73
C LYS A 122 -2.27 23.26 9.06
N LYS A 123 -1.76 24.27 8.31
CA LYS A 123 -2.60 25.19 7.52
C LYS A 123 -3.32 24.44 6.39
N ALA A 124 -2.63 23.55 5.68
CA ALA A 124 -3.24 22.75 4.63
C ALA A 124 -4.33 21.81 5.17
N LEU A 125 -4.07 21.10 6.27
CA LEU A 125 -5.08 20.24 6.93
C LEU A 125 -6.31 21.04 7.38
N ARG A 126 -6.13 22.23 7.96
CA ARG A 126 -7.26 23.12 8.31
C ARG A 126 -8.05 23.54 7.07
N LYS A 127 -7.38 23.81 5.94
CA LYS A 127 -8.04 24.15 4.68
C LYS A 127 -8.84 22.97 4.12
N ILE A 128 -8.27 21.76 4.14
CA ILE A 128 -8.96 20.53 3.74
C ILE A 128 -10.22 20.34 4.60
N ARG A 129 -10.09 20.42 5.93
CA ARG A 129 -11.23 20.29 6.86
C ARG A 129 -12.33 21.29 6.56
N ALA A 130 -11.99 22.57 6.46
CA ALA A 130 -12.95 23.62 6.23
C ALA A 130 -13.67 23.47 4.88
N PHE A 131 -12.95 23.09 3.83
CA PHE A 131 -13.51 22.87 2.50
C PHE A 131 -14.41 21.63 2.46
N SER A 132 -13.93 20.49 2.96
CA SER A 132 -14.71 19.25 3.00
C SER A 132 -16.00 19.42 3.78
N ASN A 133 -15.95 20.08 4.94
CA ASN A 133 -17.16 20.35 5.74
C ASN A 133 -18.17 21.19 4.98
N LYS A 134 -17.74 22.24 4.25
CA LYS A 134 -18.65 23.07 3.43
C LYS A 134 -19.31 22.28 2.29
N VAL A 135 -18.56 21.38 1.65
CA VAL A 135 -19.11 20.56 0.56
C VAL A 135 -20.10 19.54 1.12
N ILE A 136 -19.71 18.83 2.19
CA ILE A 136 -20.54 17.80 2.82
C ILE A 136 -21.82 18.39 3.43
N SER A 137 -21.77 19.55 4.10
CA SER A 137 -22.96 20.23 4.63
C SER A 137 -23.88 20.76 3.54
N GLY A 138 -23.36 20.97 2.32
CA GLY A 138 -24.06 21.62 1.21
C GLY A 138 -24.05 23.14 1.28
N ASP A 139 -23.16 23.73 2.11
CA ASP A 139 -22.89 25.18 2.09
C ASP A 139 -22.09 25.58 0.84
N TRP A 140 -21.23 24.68 0.35
CA TRP A 140 -20.66 24.80 -0.98
C TRP A 140 -21.65 24.30 -2.03
N LYS A 141 -21.99 25.15 -2.98
CA LYS A 141 -23.02 24.91 -3.99
C LYS A 141 -22.45 25.06 -5.39
N GLY A 142 -22.99 24.30 -6.33
CA GLY A 142 -22.76 24.49 -7.76
C GLY A 142 -23.32 25.82 -8.28
N TYR A 143 -23.08 26.07 -9.56
CA TYR A 143 -23.43 27.36 -10.18
C TYR A 143 -24.94 27.66 -10.19
N THR A 144 -25.78 26.64 -10.18
CA THR A 144 -27.25 26.75 -10.09
C THR A 144 -27.78 26.87 -8.66
N GLY A 145 -26.90 26.88 -7.64
CA GLY A 145 -27.27 26.87 -6.22
C GLY A 145 -27.64 25.49 -5.66
N LYS A 146 -27.53 24.41 -6.45
CA LYS A 146 -27.71 23.02 -6.00
C LYS A 146 -26.52 22.57 -5.16
N LYS A 147 -26.75 21.63 -4.22
CA LYS A 147 -25.69 20.96 -3.44
C LYS A 147 -24.86 20.06 -4.35
N ILE A 148 -23.60 19.88 -4.03
CA ILE A 148 -22.73 18.90 -4.68
C ILE A 148 -23.17 17.50 -4.25
N THR A 149 -23.21 16.58 -5.21
CA THR A 149 -23.52 15.15 -5.03
C THR A 149 -22.39 14.24 -5.48
N ASP A 150 -21.59 14.72 -6.43
CA ASP A 150 -20.52 13.93 -7.06
C ASP A 150 -19.19 14.65 -6.98
N ILE A 151 -18.15 13.87 -6.69
CA ILE A 151 -16.75 14.30 -6.67
C ILE A 151 -16.01 13.51 -7.76
N VAL A 152 -15.25 14.20 -8.59
CA VAL A 152 -14.39 13.56 -9.61
C VAL A 152 -12.94 13.91 -9.31
N ASN A 153 -12.16 12.92 -8.89
CA ASN A 153 -10.72 13.05 -8.76
C ASN A 153 -10.06 12.82 -10.12
N ILE A 154 -9.34 13.81 -10.62
CA ILE A 154 -8.63 13.75 -11.92
C ILE A 154 -7.15 13.74 -11.63
N GLY A 155 -6.50 12.59 -11.81
CA GLY A 155 -5.09 12.40 -11.50
C GLY A 155 -4.63 11.02 -11.96
N ILE A 156 -3.33 10.78 -12.05
CA ILE A 156 -2.76 9.50 -12.43
C ILE A 156 -1.61 9.12 -11.48
N GLY A 157 -1.29 7.84 -11.38
CA GLY A 157 -0.24 7.32 -10.51
C GLY A 157 -0.52 7.64 -9.04
N GLY A 158 0.40 8.32 -8.34
CA GLY A 158 0.23 8.67 -6.92
C GLY A 158 -0.92 9.63 -6.64
N SER A 159 -1.41 10.35 -7.65
CA SER A 159 -2.58 11.24 -7.54
C SER A 159 -3.92 10.50 -7.69
N ASP A 160 -3.89 9.20 -7.99
CA ASP A 160 -5.06 8.34 -8.23
C ASP A 160 -5.04 7.12 -7.30
N LEU A 161 -4.01 6.26 -7.40
CA LEU A 161 -3.98 4.94 -6.78
C LEU A 161 -4.19 4.96 -5.26
N GLY A 162 -3.53 5.88 -4.55
CA GLY A 162 -3.67 6.00 -3.11
C GLY A 162 -5.07 6.47 -2.69
N PRO A 163 -5.56 7.62 -3.19
CA PRO A 163 -6.92 8.09 -2.91
C PRO A 163 -8.01 7.08 -3.31
N ASP A 164 -7.91 6.45 -4.47
CA ASP A 164 -8.90 5.47 -4.93
C ASP A 164 -8.92 4.22 -4.04
N MET A 165 -7.75 3.71 -3.65
CA MET A 165 -7.63 2.60 -2.72
C MET A 165 -8.26 2.93 -1.36
N ILE A 166 -7.99 4.11 -0.79
CA ILE A 166 -8.54 4.49 0.51
C ILE A 166 -10.04 4.77 0.45
N VAL A 167 -10.55 5.42 -0.61
CA VAL A 167 -11.99 5.63 -0.78
C VAL A 167 -12.72 4.30 -0.88
N GLU A 168 -12.15 3.29 -1.53
CA GLU A 168 -12.68 1.92 -1.54
C GLU A 168 -12.56 1.25 -0.17
N ALA A 169 -11.40 1.34 0.48
CA ALA A 169 -11.17 0.72 1.78
C ALA A 169 -12.07 1.27 2.89
N LEU A 170 -12.40 2.54 2.83
CA LEU A 170 -13.23 3.22 3.84
C LEU A 170 -14.69 3.40 3.41
N GLN A 171 -15.20 2.64 2.43
CA GLN A 171 -16.56 2.81 1.93
C GLN A 171 -17.66 2.62 3.00
N TYR A 172 -17.40 1.89 4.09
CA TYR A 172 -18.31 1.80 5.23
C TYR A 172 -18.60 3.18 5.86
N TYR A 173 -17.62 4.09 5.83
CA TYR A 173 -17.70 5.42 6.42
C TYR A 173 -18.08 6.51 5.41
N LYS A 174 -18.38 6.17 4.15
CA LYS A 174 -18.77 7.14 3.13
C LYS A 174 -20.01 7.93 3.55
N ASN A 175 -19.96 9.21 3.27
CA ASN A 175 -21.13 10.10 3.36
C ASN A 175 -21.99 10.01 2.07
N HIS A 176 -22.85 10.98 1.83
CA HIS A 176 -23.76 11.02 0.69
C HIS A 176 -23.10 11.36 -0.65
N LEU A 177 -21.83 11.78 -0.67
CA LEU A 177 -21.11 12.14 -1.89
C LEU A 177 -20.61 10.89 -2.61
N THR A 178 -20.85 10.81 -3.90
CA THR A 178 -20.29 9.76 -4.76
C THR A 178 -18.96 10.23 -5.32
N THR A 179 -17.89 9.43 -5.10
CA THR A 179 -16.55 9.76 -5.60
C THR A 179 -16.21 8.90 -6.81
N HIS A 180 -15.75 9.56 -7.87
CA HIS A 180 -15.30 8.96 -9.13
C HIS A 180 -13.83 9.29 -9.35
N PHE A 181 -13.10 8.40 -10.03
CA PHE A 181 -11.69 8.58 -10.36
C PHE A 181 -11.49 8.54 -11.88
N VAL A 182 -10.78 9.53 -12.42
CA VAL A 182 -10.42 9.62 -13.84
C VAL A 182 -8.90 9.73 -13.93
N SER A 183 -8.26 8.64 -14.37
CA SER A 183 -6.80 8.54 -14.41
C SER A 183 -6.25 8.28 -15.80
N ASN A 184 -6.75 7.27 -16.52
CA ASN A 184 -6.24 6.89 -17.82
C ASN A 184 -6.55 7.96 -18.88
N ILE A 185 -5.63 8.15 -19.84
CA ILE A 185 -5.85 9.02 -21.00
C ILE A 185 -6.86 8.46 -22.02
N ASP A 186 -7.33 7.24 -21.79
CA ASP A 186 -8.37 6.61 -22.60
C ASP A 186 -9.66 7.47 -22.56
N GLY A 187 -10.06 7.97 -23.72
CA GLY A 187 -11.23 8.83 -23.88
C GLY A 187 -12.54 8.14 -23.51
N ASP A 188 -12.64 6.81 -23.67
CA ASP A 188 -13.82 6.04 -23.27
C ASP A 188 -13.96 6.01 -21.75
N HIS A 189 -12.86 5.91 -20.99
CA HIS A 189 -12.88 5.97 -19.53
C HIS A 189 -13.54 7.26 -19.01
N VAL A 190 -13.05 8.42 -19.45
CA VAL A 190 -13.63 9.71 -19.01
C VAL A 190 -15.07 9.86 -19.48
N SER A 191 -15.40 9.39 -20.69
CA SER A 191 -16.73 9.46 -21.26
C SER A 191 -17.75 8.62 -20.47
N GLU A 192 -17.39 7.40 -20.05
CA GLU A 192 -18.27 6.53 -19.25
C GLU A 192 -18.55 7.12 -17.84
N ILE A 193 -17.61 7.89 -17.30
CA ILE A 193 -17.85 8.63 -16.05
C ILE A 193 -18.76 9.82 -16.27
N LEU A 194 -18.51 10.64 -17.31
CA LEU A 194 -19.31 11.81 -17.61
C LEU A 194 -20.79 11.51 -17.89
N LYS A 195 -21.11 10.34 -18.45
CA LYS A 195 -22.49 9.89 -18.65
C LYS A 195 -23.32 9.80 -17.36
N LYS A 196 -22.66 9.59 -16.22
CA LYS A 196 -23.28 9.41 -14.90
C LYS A 196 -23.42 10.71 -14.12
N LEU A 197 -22.83 11.81 -14.60
CA LEU A 197 -22.66 13.05 -13.86
C LEU A 197 -23.65 14.14 -14.32
N ASN A 198 -24.01 14.98 -13.35
CA ASN A 198 -24.71 16.23 -13.61
C ASN A 198 -23.76 17.42 -13.39
N PRO A 199 -23.49 18.26 -14.41
CA PRO A 199 -22.57 19.39 -14.29
C PRO A 199 -22.97 20.40 -13.19
N GLU A 200 -24.24 20.48 -12.82
CA GLU A 200 -24.73 21.40 -11.79
C GLU A 200 -24.36 20.95 -10.37
N THR A 201 -24.07 19.65 -10.16
CA THR A 201 -23.88 19.05 -8.84
C THR A 201 -22.55 18.31 -8.70
N THR A 202 -21.64 18.44 -9.67
CA THR A 202 -20.35 17.75 -9.66
C THR A 202 -19.21 18.71 -9.31
N LEU A 203 -18.32 18.28 -8.41
CA LEU A 203 -17.08 18.96 -8.05
C LEU A 203 -15.88 18.18 -8.62
N PHE A 204 -14.99 18.87 -9.34
CA PHE A 204 -13.80 18.29 -9.96
C PHE A 204 -12.55 18.66 -9.16
N VAL A 205 -11.77 17.68 -8.77
CA VAL A 205 -10.51 17.81 -8.03
C VAL A 205 -9.37 17.42 -8.97
N ILE A 206 -8.67 18.42 -9.53
CA ILE A 206 -7.52 18.18 -10.42
C ILE A 206 -6.28 18.02 -9.56
N VAL A 207 -5.68 16.84 -9.60
CA VAL A 207 -4.52 16.48 -8.77
C VAL A 207 -3.30 16.26 -9.66
N SER A 208 -2.45 17.30 -9.74
CA SER A 208 -1.20 17.24 -10.51
C SER A 208 -0.18 18.20 -9.90
N LYS A 209 0.96 17.67 -9.41
CA LYS A 209 1.99 18.47 -8.74
C LYS A 209 2.48 19.62 -9.62
N THR A 210 2.78 19.35 -10.88
CA THR A 210 3.29 20.33 -11.86
C THR A 210 2.20 20.98 -12.70
N PHE A 211 0.99 20.44 -12.68
CA PHE A 211 -0.13 20.82 -13.56
C PHE A 211 0.22 20.68 -15.05
N THR A 212 1.11 19.74 -15.39
CA THR A 212 1.60 19.49 -16.77
C THR A 212 1.52 18.02 -17.18
N THR A 213 1.11 17.12 -16.27
CA THR A 213 0.97 15.69 -16.56
C THR A 213 -0.03 15.49 -17.69
N GLN A 214 0.40 14.91 -18.80
CA GLN A 214 -0.37 14.83 -20.05
C GLN A 214 -1.77 14.24 -19.84
N GLU A 215 -1.86 13.09 -19.18
CA GLU A 215 -3.11 12.38 -18.92
C GLU A 215 -4.07 13.25 -18.10
N THR A 216 -3.57 13.81 -17.00
CA THR A 216 -4.38 14.64 -16.09
C THR A 216 -4.91 15.88 -16.79
N ILE A 217 -4.07 16.60 -17.55
CA ILE A 217 -4.47 17.83 -18.21
C ILE A 217 -5.40 17.55 -19.41
N THR A 218 -5.17 16.49 -20.15
CA THR A 218 -6.06 16.07 -21.24
C THR A 218 -7.46 15.73 -20.69
N ASN A 219 -7.53 14.92 -19.63
CA ASN A 219 -8.78 14.57 -18.99
C ASN A 219 -9.48 15.81 -18.37
N ALA A 220 -8.71 16.67 -17.70
CA ALA A 220 -9.26 17.91 -17.12
C ALA A 220 -9.84 18.85 -18.19
N ASN A 221 -9.18 19.01 -19.33
CA ASN A 221 -9.70 19.81 -20.46
C ASN A 221 -10.95 19.19 -21.10
N THR A 222 -10.98 17.87 -21.26
CA THR A 222 -12.17 17.15 -21.77
C THR A 222 -13.36 17.38 -20.84
N ILE A 223 -13.15 17.25 -19.53
CA ILE A 223 -14.18 17.49 -18.50
C ILE A 223 -14.60 18.97 -18.47
N LYS A 224 -13.63 19.90 -18.54
CA LYS A 224 -13.92 21.34 -18.62
C LYS A 224 -14.80 21.67 -19.84
N ASN A 225 -14.46 21.14 -21.01
CA ASN A 225 -15.23 21.36 -22.23
C ASN A 225 -16.65 20.75 -22.13
N TRP A 226 -16.79 19.60 -21.47
CA TRP A 226 -18.10 19.02 -21.16
C TRP A 226 -18.90 19.91 -20.21
N PHE A 227 -18.29 20.41 -19.14
CA PHE A 227 -18.92 21.30 -18.16
C PHE A 227 -19.40 22.61 -18.80
N LEU A 228 -18.57 23.22 -19.68
CA LEU A 228 -18.88 24.48 -20.37
C LEU A 228 -20.02 24.39 -21.40
N LYS A 229 -20.53 23.17 -21.68
CA LYS A 229 -21.79 23.04 -22.46
C LYS A 229 -23.04 23.46 -21.67
N SER A 230 -22.95 23.50 -20.34
CA SER A 230 -24.05 23.81 -19.43
C SER A 230 -23.76 25.01 -18.53
N GLY A 231 -22.50 25.16 -18.09
CA GLY A 231 -22.02 26.28 -17.30
C GLY A 231 -21.21 27.28 -18.10
N SER A 232 -20.79 28.37 -17.47
CA SER A 232 -19.91 29.39 -18.03
C SER A 232 -18.49 29.32 -17.47
N GLN A 233 -17.54 30.06 -18.08
CA GLN A 233 -16.17 30.19 -17.59
C GLN A 233 -16.11 30.72 -16.13
N PHE A 234 -17.06 31.61 -15.74
CA PHE A 234 -17.14 32.14 -14.39
C PHE A 234 -17.60 31.09 -13.35
N ASP A 235 -18.26 30.04 -13.80
CA ASP A 235 -18.76 28.96 -12.93
C ASP A 235 -17.69 27.95 -12.58
N ILE A 236 -16.56 27.93 -13.29
CA ILE A 236 -15.41 27.05 -12.99
C ILE A 236 -14.98 27.19 -11.54
N ALA A 237 -14.96 28.39 -10.98
CA ALA A 237 -14.60 28.63 -9.59
C ALA A 237 -15.48 27.91 -8.56
N LYS A 238 -16.70 27.48 -8.93
CA LYS A 238 -17.60 26.73 -8.05
C LYS A 238 -17.50 25.21 -8.21
N HIS A 239 -16.88 24.75 -9.28
CA HIS A 239 -16.87 23.34 -9.64
C HIS A 239 -15.48 22.72 -9.79
N PHE A 240 -14.42 23.54 -9.87
CA PHE A 240 -13.06 23.04 -10.03
C PHE A 240 -12.17 23.51 -8.89
N VAL A 241 -11.45 22.56 -8.32
CA VAL A 241 -10.38 22.79 -7.34
C VAL A 241 -9.10 22.09 -7.80
N ALA A 242 -7.95 22.57 -7.37
CA ALA A 242 -6.67 22.00 -7.76
C ALA A 242 -5.82 21.63 -6.54
N VAL A 243 -5.09 20.52 -6.66
CA VAL A 243 -4.02 20.14 -5.77
C VAL A 243 -2.72 20.20 -6.57
N SER A 244 -1.95 21.28 -6.41
CA SER A 244 -0.80 21.56 -7.26
C SER A 244 0.13 22.60 -6.67
N THR A 245 1.33 22.74 -7.28
CA THR A 245 2.30 23.82 -6.98
C THR A 245 2.39 24.90 -8.06
N ASN A 246 1.77 24.69 -9.24
CA ASN A 246 1.92 25.56 -10.42
C ASN A 246 0.77 26.58 -10.50
N ALA A 247 0.97 27.74 -9.86
CA ALA A 247 -0.04 28.78 -9.79
C ALA A 247 -0.42 29.34 -11.18
N ASP A 248 0.56 29.55 -12.08
CA ASP A 248 0.32 30.15 -13.40
C ASP A 248 -0.55 29.25 -14.29
N ALA A 249 -0.25 27.95 -14.31
CA ALA A 249 -1.03 27.00 -15.10
C ALA A 249 -2.47 26.81 -14.55
N ILE A 250 -2.63 26.92 -13.24
CA ILE A 250 -3.94 26.85 -12.55
C ILE A 250 -4.78 28.08 -12.88
N ASP A 251 -4.19 29.26 -12.84
CA ASP A 251 -4.85 30.51 -13.20
C ASP A 251 -5.27 30.51 -14.68
N ALA A 252 -4.36 30.08 -15.59
CA ALA A 252 -4.67 29.92 -17.00
C ALA A 252 -5.80 28.91 -17.27
N PHE A 253 -5.96 27.90 -16.42
CA PHE A 253 -7.09 26.96 -16.48
C PHE A 253 -8.41 27.63 -16.06
N GLY A 254 -8.35 28.67 -15.21
CA GLY A 254 -9.49 29.43 -14.68
C GLY A 254 -9.94 28.99 -13.30
N ILE A 255 -9.11 28.31 -12.53
CA ILE A 255 -9.40 27.92 -11.14
C ILE A 255 -9.06 29.08 -10.20
N ASP A 256 -10.00 29.44 -9.32
CA ASP A 256 -9.77 30.47 -8.29
C ASP A 256 -8.59 30.05 -7.39
N PRO A 257 -7.57 30.91 -7.18
CA PRO A 257 -6.46 30.65 -6.26
C PRO A 257 -6.88 30.23 -4.84
N LYS A 258 -8.05 30.64 -4.39
CA LYS A 258 -8.63 30.19 -3.11
C LYS A 258 -8.96 28.69 -3.10
N ASN A 259 -9.19 28.10 -4.25
CA ASN A 259 -9.53 26.69 -4.45
C ASN A 259 -8.30 25.81 -4.72
N VAL A 260 -7.09 26.33 -4.54
CA VAL A 260 -5.84 25.61 -4.72
C VAL A 260 -5.34 25.07 -3.39
N PHE A 261 -5.06 23.76 -3.33
CA PHE A 261 -4.50 23.09 -2.17
C PHE A 261 -3.01 22.82 -2.40
N PRO A 262 -2.14 23.08 -1.41
CA PRO A 262 -0.71 23.03 -1.61
C PRO A 262 -0.18 21.60 -1.68
N MET A 263 0.89 21.43 -2.44
CA MET A 263 1.81 20.29 -2.41
C MET A 263 3.21 20.79 -2.11
N TRP A 264 4.13 19.86 -1.81
CA TRP A 264 5.52 20.20 -1.48
C TRP A 264 6.51 19.30 -2.23
N ASN A 265 7.69 19.82 -2.50
CA ASN A 265 8.72 19.09 -3.23
C ASN A 265 9.28 17.89 -2.43
N TRP A 266 9.26 17.95 -1.13
CA TRP A 266 9.69 16.89 -0.23
C TRP A 266 8.66 15.74 -0.07
N VAL A 267 7.58 15.77 -0.83
CA VAL A 267 6.58 14.68 -0.91
C VAL A 267 6.69 14.00 -2.27
N GLY A 268 7.04 12.72 -2.28
CA GLY A 268 7.02 11.88 -3.47
C GLY A 268 5.59 11.54 -3.93
N GLY A 269 5.36 11.43 -5.25
CA GLY A 269 4.03 11.18 -5.84
C GLY A 269 3.33 9.96 -5.24
N ARG A 270 4.00 8.79 -5.23
CA ARG A 270 3.45 7.53 -4.71
C ARG A 270 3.24 7.49 -3.18
N PHE A 271 3.75 8.49 -2.45
CA PHE A 271 3.53 8.67 -1.01
C PHE A 271 2.72 9.93 -0.70
N SER A 272 2.00 10.49 -1.68
CA SER A 272 1.34 11.79 -1.54
C SER A 272 -0.10 11.72 -1.00
N LEU A 273 -0.71 10.55 -0.88
CA LEU A 273 -2.09 10.40 -0.37
C LEU A 273 -2.31 11.06 1.01
N TRP A 274 -1.25 11.16 1.81
CA TRP A 274 -1.23 11.76 3.16
C TRP A 274 -1.28 13.31 3.12
N SER A 275 -1.08 13.91 1.94
CA SER A 275 -1.10 15.36 1.70
C SER A 275 -2.49 15.85 1.26
N ALA A 276 -2.54 17.03 0.65
CA ALA A 276 -3.76 17.54 0.01
C ALA A 276 -4.28 16.65 -1.14
N VAL A 277 -3.48 15.72 -1.65
CA VAL A 277 -3.93 14.65 -2.56
C VAL A 277 -5.05 13.82 -1.93
N GLY A 278 -5.09 13.68 -0.62
CA GLY A 278 -6.18 13.05 0.14
C GLY A 278 -7.47 13.90 0.26
N LEU A 279 -7.60 15.02 -0.46
CA LEU A 279 -8.82 15.83 -0.43
C LEU A 279 -10.05 15.03 -0.85
N SER A 280 -9.94 14.19 -1.89
CA SER A 280 -11.04 13.32 -2.33
C SER A 280 -11.43 12.29 -1.26
N ILE A 281 -10.48 11.81 -0.45
CA ILE A 281 -10.75 10.94 0.71
C ILE A 281 -11.56 11.73 1.75
N SER A 282 -11.07 12.93 2.14
CA SER A 282 -11.75 13.78 3.12
C SER A 282 -13.15 14.17 2.68
N LEU A 283 -13.37 14.40 1.39
CA LEU A 283 -14.69 14.64 0.81
C LEU A 283 -15.60 13.41 0.88
N SER A 284 -15.05 12.22 0.66
CA SER A 284 -15.81 10.96 0.64
C SER A 284 -16.24 10.49 2.03
N VAL A 285 -15.32 10.51 3.03
CA VAL A 285 -15.56 9.92 4.35
C VAL A 285 -15.65 10.96 5.49
N GLY A 286 -15.44 12.24 5.18
CA GLY A 286 -15.33 13.30 6.17
C GLY A 286 -13.91 13.45 6.71
N PHE A 287 -13.61 14.68 7.18
CA PHE A 287 -12.26 15.03 7.65
C PHE A 287 -11.83 14.21 8.87
N ASP A 288 -12.73 13.90 9.77
CA ASP A 288 -12.36 13.21 11.03
C ASP A 288 -11.91 11.76 10.75
N HIS A 289 -12.55 11.04 9.84
CA HIS A 289 -12.08 9.72 9.39
C HIS A 289 -10.76 9.82 8.60
N TYR A 290 -10.60 10.84 7.76
CA TYR A 290 -9.32 11.11 7.10
C TYR A 290 -8.21 11.40 8.11
N LYS A 291 -8.48 12.18 9.17
CA LYS A 291 -7.50 12.43 10.23
C LYS A 291 -7.16 11.15 11.02
N SER A 292 -8.14 10.31 11.32
CA SER A 292 -7.89 9.01 11.96
C SER A 292 -6.98 8.09 11.11
N LEU A 293 -7.12 8.13 9.78
CA LEU A 293 -6.20 7.43 8.87
C LEU A 293 -4.76 7.98 9.00
N LEU A 294 -4.61 9.32 9.05
CA LEU A 294 -3.29 9.94 9.26
C LEU A 294 -2.70 9.56 10.61
N ASP A 295 -3.51 9.54 11.68
CA ASP A 295 -3.07 9.16 13.03
C ASP A 295 -2.63 7.69 13.12
N GLY A 296 -3.33 6.79 12.43
CA GLY A 296 -2.92 5.38 12.33
C GLY A 296 -1.56 5.22 11.62
N ALA A 297 -1.35 5.97 10.54
CA ALA A 297 -0.08 5.96 9.83
C ALA A 297 1.07 6.56 10.65
N GLU A 298 0.82 7.62 11.44
CA GLU A 298 1.81 8.18 12.37
C GLU A 298 2.25 7.15 13.43
N LYS A 299 1.32 6.38 14.00
CA LYS A 299 1.68 5.32 14.94
C LYS A 299 2.69 4.34 14.33
N MET A 300 2.50 3.94 13.08
CA MET A 300 3.45 3.06 12.39
C MET A 300 4.77 3.78 12.05
N ASP A 301 4.76 5.08 11.76
CA ASP A 301 5.98 5.87 11.60
C ASP A 301 6.84 5.86 12.87
N LEU A 302 6.22 6.07 14.03
CA LEU A 302 6.90 6.04 15.32
C LEU A 302 7.44 4.63 15.63
N HIS A 303 6.63 3.59 15.38
CA HIS A 303 7.08 2.20 15.50
C HIS A 303 8.31 1.91 14.62
N PHE A 304 8.29 2.35 13.35
CA PHE A 304 9.41 2.19 12.43
C PHE A 304 10.66 2.95 12.89
N LYS A 305 10.50 4.14 13.44
CA LYS A 305 11.60 5.01 13.92
C LYS A 305 12.27 4.48 15.18
N GLU A 306 11.47 3.95 16.12
CA GLU A 306 11.88 3.76 17.51
C GLU A 306 12.13 2.30 17.90
N SER A 307 11.47 1.34 17.22
CA SER A 307 11.60 -0.07 17.57
C SER A 307 12.94 -0.65 17.15
N SER A 308 13.47 -1.59 17.94
CA SER A 308 14.61 -2.41 17.52
C SER A 308 14.26 -3.22 16.28
N PHE A 309 15.23 -3.55 15.44
CA PHE A 309 14.97 -4.18 14.14
C PHE A 309 14.24 -5.53 14.26
N GLU A 310 14.52 -6.29 15.33
CA GLU A 310 13.88 -7.58 15.62
C GLU A 310 12.40 -7.46 15.96
N LYS A 311 11.95 -6.28 16.40
CA LYS A 311 10.58 -5.97 16.80
C LYS A 311 9.92 -4.92 15.91
N ASN A 312 10.54 -4.57 14.81
CA ASN A 312 10.11 -3.55 13.88
C ASN A 312 9.37 -4.17 12.69
N ILE A 313 8.05 -4.07 12.67
CA ILE A 313 7.20 -4.73 11.64
C ILE A 313 7.63 -4.38 10.21
N PRO A 314 7.76 -3.10 9.81
CA PRO A 314 8.24 -2.75 8.48
C PRO A 314 9.63 -3.33 8.14
N VAL A 315 10.55 -3.36 9.11
CA VAL A 315 11.90 -3.90 8.91
C VAL A 315 11.85 -5.42 8.72
N ILE A 316 11.13 -6.15 9.56
CA ILE A 316 11.00 -7.61 9.43
C ILE A 316 10.40 -8.00 8.09
N LEU A 317 9.32 -7.34 7.65
CA LEU A 317 8.70 -7.62 6.34
C LEU A 317 9.68 -7.35 5.19
N ALA A 318 10.42 -6.23 5.24
CA ALA A 318 11.43 -5.92 4.24
C ALA A 318 12.59 -6.95 4.21
N LEU A 319 13.06 -7.37 5.38
CA LEU A 319 14.12 -8.37 5.50
C LEU A 319 13.67 -9.76 5.00
N LEU A 320 12.42 -10.15 5.26
CA LEU A 320 11.85 -11.38 4.71
C LEU A 320 11.71 -11.30 3.18
N SER A 321 11.30 -10.17 2.62
CA SER A 321 11.26 -9.95 1.17
C SER A 321 12.66 -10.06 0.56
N ILE A 322 13.70 -9.48 1.18
CA ILE A 322 15.10 -9.65 0.76
C ILE A 322 15.52 -11.13 0.81
N TRP A 323 15.18 -11.83 1.89
CA TRP A 323 15.49 -13.26 2.08
C TRP A 323 14.93 -14.11 0.95
N TYR A 324 13.63 -13.93 0.64
CA TYR A 324 13.00 -14.70 -0.42
C TYR A 324 13.47 -14.30 -1.81
N ASN A 325 13.57 -13.01 -2.10
CA ASN A 325 13.92 -12.53 -3.42
C ASN A 325 15.38 -12.85 -3.80
N ASN A 326 16.32 -12.69 -2.87
CA ASN A 326 17.75 -12.85 -3.17
C ASN A 326 18.25 -14.28 -2.94
N PHE A 327 17.82 -14.99 -1.90
CA PHE A 327 18.34 -16.32 -1.58
C PHE A 327 17.44 -17.43 -2.15
N TYR A 328 16.14 -17.37 -1.93
CA TYR A 328 15.19 -18.34 -2.50
C TYR A 328 14.84 -18.10 -3.97
N LYS A 329 15.25 -16.98 -4.55
CA LYS A 329 14.93 -16.59 -5.94
C LYS A 329 13.42 -16.49 -6.21
N ALA A 330 12.65 -16.09 -5.19
CA ALA A 330 11.23 -15.81 -5.33
C ALA A 330 11.04 -14.44 -6.01
N GLU A 331 10.54 -14.44 -7.24
CA GLU A 331 10.44 -13.25 -8.06
C GLU A 331 9.20 -12.39 -7.75
N SER A 332 8.24 -12.95 -7.01
CA SER A 332 6.99 -12.27 -6.70
C SER A 332 6.53 -12.53 -5.27
N GLU A 333 5.69 -11.62 -4.77
CA GLU A 333 5.05 -11.67 -3.47
C GLU A 333 3.56 -11.36 -3.62
N ALA A 334 2.70 -12.18 -3.01
CA ALA A 334 1.26 -12.05 -3.13
C ALA A 334 0.65 -11.37 -1.90
N ILE A 335 -0.15 -10.33 -2.12
CA ILE A 335 -0.91 -9.62 -1.09
C ILE A 335 -2.36 -10.11 -1.12
N LEU A 336 -2.79 -10.75 -0.04
CA LEU A 336 -4.02 -11.54 0.04
C LEU A 336 -4.94 -11.04 1.18
N PRO A 337 -5.60 -9.88 1.02
CA PRO A 337 -6.49 -9.36 2.05
C PRO A 337 -7.82 -10.13 2.08
N TYR A 338 -8.19 -10.63 3.25
CA TYR A 338 -9.48 -11.29 3.51
C TYR A 338 -10.55 -10.26 3.90
N THR A 339 -10.69 -9.29 3.04
CA THR A 339 -11.76 -8.29 3.06
C THR A 339 -11.92 -7.67 1.68
N GLN A 340 -13.16 -7.47 1.24
CA GLN A 340 -13.44 -6.82 -0.03
C GLN A 340 -13.03 -5.33 -0.03
N TYR A 341 -12.98 -4.70 1.13
CA TYR A 341 -12.55 -3.31 1.27
C TYR A 341 -11.14 -3.02 0.74
N LEU A 342 -10.25 -4.00 0.77
CA LEU A 342 -8.87 -3.86 0.31
C LEU A 342 -8.62 -4.39 -1.12
N THR A 343 -9.66 -4.44 -1.95
CA THR A 343 -9.55 -4.92 -3.34
C THR A 343 -8.52 -4.14 -4.17
N LYS A 344 -8.26 -2.87 -3.82
CA LYS A 344 -7.29 -2.00 -4.51
C LYS A 344 -5.93 -1.90 -3.80
N LEU A 345 -5.70 -2.68 -2.74
CA LEU A 345 -4.45 -2.61 -1.98
C LEU A 345 -3.25 -3.06 -2.81
N ALA A 346 -3.34 -4.20 -3.51
CA ALA A 346 -2.24 -4.69 -4.33
C ALA A 346 -1.85 -3.69 -5.45
N PRO A 347 -2.77 -3.10 -6.24
CA PRO A 347 -2.46 -2.03 -7.19
C PRO A 347 -1.78 -0.82 -6.57
N TYR A 348 -2.19 -0.39 -5.38
CA TYR A 348 -1.52 0.71 -4.66
C TYR A 348 -0.09 0.33 -4.25
N LEU A 349 0.11 -0.87 -3.70
CA LEU A 349 1.43 -1.36 -3.29
C LEU A 349 2.37 -1.61 -4.48
N GLN A 350 1.84 -1.93 -5.66
CA GLN A 350 2.63 -2.03 -6.88
C GLN A 350 3.42 -0.74 -7.12
N GLN A 351 2.76 0.41 -7.08
CA GLN A 351 3.47 1.68 -7.23
C GLN A 351 4.37 1.97 -6.02
N ALA A 352 3.86 1.82 -4.80
CA ALA A 352 4.63 2.13 -3.58
C ALA A 352 5.93 1.30 -3.48
N ILE A 353 5.90 0.01 -3.84
CA ILE A 353 7.02 -0.91 -3.70
C ILE A 353 7.84 -1.02 -5.01
N MET A 354 7.18 -1.32 -6.15
CA MET A 354 7.91 -1.64 -7.38
C MET A 354 8.57 -0.39 -8.00
N GLU A 355 7.90 0.77 -7.99
CA GLU A 355 8.51 2.04 -8.44
C GLU A 355 9.64 2.50 -7.50
N SER A 356 9.52 2.25 -6.19
CA SER A 356 10.57 2.58 -5.22
C SER A 356 11.81 1.71 -5.38
N ASN A 357 11.62 0.41 -5.50
CA ASN A 357 12.69 -0.59 -5.45
C ASN A 357 13.17 -1.04 -6.85
N GLY A 358 12.42 -0.78 -7.91
CA GLY A 358 12.78 -1.14 -9.28
C GLY A 358 13.95 -0.31 -9.80
N LYS A 359 15.16 -0.60 -9.31
CA LYS A 359 16.41 0.10 -9.65
C LYS A 359 17.45 -0.92 -10.10
N SER A 360 18.19 -0.56 -11.16
CA SER A 360 19.28 -1.38 -11.72
C SER A 360 20.66 -0.84 -11.38
N VAL A 361 20.72 0.30 -10.70
CA VAL A 361 21.97 0.96 -10.29
C VAL A 361 21.90 1.33 -8.82
N ASP A 362 23.07 1.41 -8.19
CA ASP A 362 23.23 1.88 -6.82
C ASP A 362 23.22 3.43 -6.73
N ARG A 363 23.53 3.98 -5.55
CA ARG A 363 23.52 5.44 -5.31
C ARG A 363 24.63 6.20 -6.04
N ASN A 364 25.65 5.52 -6.52
CA ASN A 364 26.72 6.09 -7.36
C ASN A 364 26.40 6.00 -8.86
N GLY A 365 25.38 5.24 -9.26
CA GLY A 365 25.05 4.95 -10.64
C GLY A 365 25.72 3.67 -11.18
N ASP A 366 26.37 2.89 -10.33
CA ASP A 366 27.00 1.63 -10.73
C ASP A 366 25.94 0.50 -10.82
N PRO A 367 26.00 -0.39 -11.82
CA PRO A 367 25.08 -1.51 -11.96
C PRO A 367 25.11 -2.43 -10.72
N VAL A 368 23.94 -2.94 -10.33
CA VAL A 368 23.82 -3.91 -9.23
C VAL A 368 23.57 -5.31 -9.75
N GLU A 369 24.14 -6.32 -9.06
CA GLU A 369 24.00 -7.74 -9.40
C GLU A 369 23.05 -8.53 -8.49
N TYR A 370 22.42 -7.84 -7.53
CA TYR A 370 21.44 -8.41 -6.61
C TYR A 370 20.02 -7.92 -6.97
N GLN A 371 19.01 -8.64 -6.47
CA GLN A 371 17.61 -8.26 -6.70
C GLN A 371 17.23 -7.09 -5.80
N THR A 372 16.71 -6.01 -6.41
CA THR A 372 16.38 -4.76 -5.71
C THR A 372 14.91 -4.65 -5.31
N GLY A 373 14.04 -5.43 -5.92
CA GLY A 373 12.60 -5.43 -5.64
C GLY A 373 11.92 -6.70 -6.13
N THR A 374 10.74 -6.96 -5.57
CA THR A 374 9.88 -8.08 -5.93
C THR A 374 8.67 -7.60 -6.76
N ILE A 375 8.06 -8.49 -7.53
CA ILE A 375 6.80 -8.23 -8.22
C ILE A 375 5.67 -8.40 -7.22
N VAL A 376 4.97 -7.32 -6.92
CA VAL A 376 3.81 -7.33 -6.02
C VAL A 376 2.52 -7.52 -6.80
N TRP A 377 1.69 -8.47 -6.38
CA TRP A 377 0.39 -8.75 -6.97
C TRP A 377 -0.54 -9.38 -5.93
N GLY A 378 -1.79 -9.55 -6.25
CA GLY A 378 -2.71 -10.23 -5.34
C GLY A 378 -4.16 -9.89 -5.62
N SER A 379 -5.03 -10.46 -4.80
CA SER A 379 -6.47 -10.21 -4.83
C SER A 379 -7.10 -10.59 -3.49
N THR A 380 -8.35 -10.22 -3.30
CA THR A 380 -9.07 -10.48 -2.04
C THR A 380 -9.42 -11.96 -1.86
N GLY A 381 -9.27 -12.47 -0.65
CA GLY A 381 -9.91 -13.72 -0.21
C GLY A 381 -11.42 -13.47 0.00
N THR A 382 -12.29 -14.40 -0.35
CA THR A 382 -12.02 -15.77 -0.89
C THR A 382 -11.89 -15.84 -2.41
N ASN A 383 -12.12 -14.74 -3.14
CA ASN A 383 -12.11 -14.70 -4.60
C ASN A 383 -10.83 -15.30 -5.20
N MET A 384 -9.66 -14.95 -4.63
CA MET A 384 -8.37 -15.44 -5.12
C MET A 384 -8.23 -16.96 -5.04
N GLN A 385 -8.93 -17.64 -4.14
CA GLN A 385 -8.92 -19.11 -4.02
C GLN A 385 -9.44 -19.77 -5.29
N HIS A 386 -10.41 -19.11 -5.97
CA HIS A 386 -11.03 -19.57 -7.20
C HIS A 386 -10.36 -19.02 -8.47
N ALA A 387 -9.24 -18.26 -8.30
CA ALA A 387 -8.52 -17.63 -9.42
C ALA A 387 -7.13 -18.24 -9.61
N PHE A 388 -6.25 -18.16 -8.61
CA PHE A 388 -4.84 -18.47 -8.78
C PHE A 388 -4.19 -19.30 -7.64
N MET A 389 -4.90 -19.64 -6.57
CA MET A 389 -4.34 -20.40 -5.45
C MET A 389 -3.87 -21.80 -5.84
N GLN A 390 -4.38 -22.38 -6.92
CA GLN A 390 -3.85 -23.63 -7.49
C GLN A 390 -2.35 -23.50 -7.78
N LEU A 391 -1.89 -22.40 -8.39
CA LEU A 391 -0.48 -22.15 -8.66
C LEU A 391 0.31 -21.98 -7.36
N VAL A 392 -0.25 -21.27 -6.39
CA VAL A 392 0.42 -20.98 -5.11
C VAL A 392 0.62 -22.26 -4.30
N HIS A 393 -0.37 -23.18 -4.26
CA HIS A 393 -0.28 -24.45 -3.54
C HIS A 393 0.55 -25.53 -4.27
N GLN A 394 0.28 -25.75 -5.55
CA GLN A 394 0.82 -26.92 -6.29
C GLN A 394 1.75 -26.54 -7.44
N GLY A 395 1.87 -25.24 -7.78
CA GLY A 395 2.78 -24.80 -8.83
C GLY A 395 4.25 -24.96 -8.46
N THR A 396 5.11 -24.77 -9.46
CA THR A 396 6.58 -24.89 -9.32
C THR A 396 7.26 -23.62 -8.80
N LYS A 397 6.53 -22.49 -8.76
CA LYS A 397 7.04 -21.21 -8.24
C LYS A 397 6.92 -21.14 -6.72
N LEU A 398 7.92 -20.56 -6.06
CA LEU A 398 7.81 -20.16 -4.66
C LEU A 398 7.24 -18.73 -4.62
N ILE A 399 6.13 -18.56 -3.92
CA ILE A 399 5.41 -17.27 -3.84
C ILE A 399 5.17 -16.98 -2.36
N PRO A 400 6.02 -16.17 -1.71
CA PRO A 400 5.71 -15.62 -0.39
C PRO A 400 4.39 -14.86 -0.43
N SER A 401 3.60 -14.95 0.63
CA SER A 401 2.24 -14.41 0.64
C SER A 401 1.92 -13.70 1.95
N ASP A 402 1.39 -12.48 1.87
CA ASP A 402 0.90 -11.70 3.00
C ASP A 402 -0.62 -11.83 3.09
N PHE A 403 -1.09 -12.53 4.09
CA PHE A 403 -2.50 -12.66 4.42
C PHE A 403 -2.89 -11.55 5.40
N ILE A 404 -3.92 -10.77 5.06
CA ILE A 404 -4.43 -9.69 5.90
C ILE A 404 -5.84 -10.04 6.34
N GLY A 405 -6.06 -10.16 7.66
CA GLY A 405 -7.35 -10.51 8.25
C GLY A 405 -7.83 -9.45 9.24
N TYR A 406 -9.08 -9.59 9.67
CA TYR A 406 -9.70 -8.70 10.66
C TYR A 406 -10.41 -9.53 11.70
N GLU A 407 -10.33 -9.10 12.94
CA GLU A 407 -10.97 -9.79 14.06
C GLU A 407 -12.51 -9.71 14.00
N THR A 408 -13.04 -8.59 13.49
CA THR A 408 -14.48 -8.32 13.46
C THR A 408 -14.99 -7.80 12.13
N SER A 409 -16.28 -8.04 11.84
CA SER A 409 -16.99 -7.49 10.70
C SER A 409 -17.68 -6.18 11.07
N LEU A 410 -17.54 -5.14 10.21
CA LEU A 410 -18.17 -3.84 10.42
C LEU A 410 -19.70 -3.88 10.42
N TYR A 411 -20.33 -4.78 9.66
CA TYR A 411 -21.79 -4.95 9.61
C TYR A 411 -22.32 -6.02 10.56
N GLY A 412 -21.46 -6.70 11.33
CA GLY A 412 -21.87 -7.71 12.32
C GLY A 412 -22.44 -9.01 11.71
N LEU A 413 -22.17 -9.31 10.44
CA LEU A 413 -22.59 -10.56 9.80
C LEU A 413 -21.67 -11.71 10.23
N THR A 414 -21.92 -12.24 11.43
CA THR A 414 -21.04 -13.18 12.13
C THR A 414 -20.78 -14.46 11.34
N ASP A 415 -21.81 -15.07 10.73
CA ASP A 415 -21.65 -16.32 9.95
C ASP A 415 -20.74 -16.12 8.74
N HIS A 416 -20.91 -15.02 7.99
CA HIS A 416 -20.03 -14.66 6.89
C HIS A 416 -18.60 -14.45 7.34
N HIS A 417 -18.41 -13.73 8.45
CA HIS A 417 -17.10 -13.41 8.98
C HIS A 417 -16.37 -14.67 9.48
N GLN A 418 -17.05 -15.54 10.22
CA GLN A 418 -16.49 -16.82 10.69
C GLN A 418 -16.04 -17.70 9.52
N LYS A 419 -16.82 -17.81 8.44
CA LYS A 419 -16.47 -18.55 7.24
C LYS A 419 -15.27 -17.91 6.53
N LEU A 420 -15.21 -16.57 6.44
CA LEU A 420 -14.11 -15.85 5.85
C LEU A 420 -12.80 -16.11 6.62
N MET A 421 -12.82 -15.98 7.95
CA MET A 421 -11.64 -16.21 8.80
C MET A 421 -11.25 -17.69 8.89
N ALA A 422 -12.22 -18.62 8.81
CA ALA A 422 -11.89 -20.04 8.67
C ALA A 422 -11.10 -20.33 7.37
N ASN A 423 -11.49 -19.70 6.26
CA ASN A 423 -10.75 -19.81 4.99
C ASN A 423 -9.36 -19.14 5.08
N TYR A 424 -9.26 -17.96 5.72
CA TYR A 424 -8.00 -17.29 5.97
C TYR A 424 -7.01 -18.22 6.70
N ASN A 425 -7.42 -18.83 7.79
CA ASN A 425 -6.58 -19.75 8.57
C ASN A 425 -6.26 -21.04 7.79
N ALA A 426 -7.26 -21.66 7.17
CA ALA A 426 -7.09 -22.91 6.43
C ALA A 426 -6.14 -22.77 5.24
N GLN A 427 -6.14 -21.64 4.54
CA GLN A 427 -5.21 -21.41 3.43
C GLN A 427 -3.75 -21.33 3.90
N MET A 428 -3.49 -20.59 4.98
CA MET A 428 -2.15 -20.51 5.56
C MET A 428 -1.67 -21.85 6.12
N GLU A 429 -2.55 -22.59 6.79
CA GLU A 429 -2.25 -23.94 7.29
C GLU A 429 -1.88 -24.89 6.15
N ALA A 430 -2.69 -24.92 5.10
CA ALA A 430 -2.46 -25.74 3.92
C ALA A 430 -1.15 -25.36 3.19
N LEU A 431 -0.85 -24.06 3.07
CA LEU A 431 0.41 -23.59 2.49
C LEU A 431 1.61 -24.02 3.32
N ALA A 432 1.52 -23.92 4.65
CA ALA A 432 2.62 -24.29 5.55
C ALA A 432 2.88 -25.79 5.61
N PHE A 433 1.83 -26.59 5.79
CA PHE A 433 1.98 -28.01 6.15
C PHE A 433 1.77 -28.98 4.99
N GLY A 434 1.07 -28.54 3.94
CA GLY A 434 0.78 -29.38 2.79
C GLY A 434 -0.15 -30.54 3.11
N LYS A 435 -0.14 -31.56 2.24
CA LYS A 435 -0.89 -32.81 2.39
C LYS A 435 -0.10 -33.97 1.84
N SER A 436 0.24 -34.94 2.68
CA SER A 436 1.07 -36.08 2.33
C SER A 436 0.31 -37.14 1.49
N LYS A 437 1.05 -38.10 0.92
CA LYS A 437 0.44 -39.22 0.19
C LYS A 437 -0.44 -40.06 1.09
N GLU A 438 -0.04 -40.28 2.34
CA GLU A 438 -0.77 -41.03 3.35
C GLU A 438 -2.07 -40.35 3.74
N GLU A 439 -2.02 -39.04 3.98
CA GLU A 439 -3.18 -38.23 4.30
C GLU A 439 -4.21 -38.22 3.13
N VAL A 440 -3.75 -38.02 1.89
CA VAL A 440 -4.61 -38.09 0.70
C VAL A 440 -5.16 -39.48 0.47
N HIS A 441 -4.36 -40.53 0.67
CA HIS A 441 -4.81 -41.91 0.54
C HIS A 441 -5.95 -42.23 1.52
N LEU A 442 -5.79 -41.81 2.79
CA LEU A 442 -6.79 -42.00 3.83
C LEU A 442 -8.09 -41.24 3.49
N GLU A 443 -7.98 -40.00 3.04
CA GLU A 443 -9.13 -39.18 2.63
C GLU A 443 -9.91 -39.83 1.47
N LEU A 444 -9.22 -40.22 0.40
CA LEU A 444 -9.85 -40.88 -0.75
C LEU A 444 -10.51 -42.21 -0.39
N LYS A 445 -9.92 -42.95 0.55
CA LYS A 445 -10.50 -44.18 1.07
C LYS A 445 -11.78 -43.91 1.86
N THR A 446 -11.77 -42.87 2.71
CA THR A 446 -12.91 -42.52 3.56
C THR A 446 -14.07 -41.90 2.76
N SER A 447 -13.77 -41.16 1.67
CA SER A 447 -14.79 -40.58 0.79
C SER A 447 -15.43 -41.57 -0.18
N GLY A 448 -15.05 -42.86 -0.15
CA GLY A 448 -15.58 -43.90 -1.02
C GLY A 448 -14.96 -43.93 -2.42
N GLU A 449 -13.93 -43.16 -2.69
CA GLU A 449 -13.22 -43.07 -3.98
C GLU A 449 -12.12 -44.16 -4.15
N SER A 450 -12.22 -45.26 -3.43
CA SER A 450 -11.18 -46.32 -3.35
C SER A 450 -10.73 -46.87 -4.71
N SER A 451 -11.60 -46.94 -5.69
CA SER A 451 -11.27 -47.42 -7.05
C SER A 451 -10.44 -46.44 -7.88
N THR A 452 -10.39 -45.17 -7.47
CA THR A 452 -9.71 -44.08 -8.20
C THR A 452 -8.47 -43.57 -7.45
N ILE A 453 -8.13 -44.10 -6.26
CA ILE A 453 -7.03 -43.63 -5.40
C ILE A 453 -5.74 -43.48 -6.19
N ASN A 454 -5.26 -44.55 -6.84
CA ASN A 454 -3.99 -44.53 -7.57
C ASN A 454 -3.96 -43.48 -8.71
N LYS A 455 -5.11 -43.19 -9.30
CA LYS A 455 -5.25 -42.19 -10.36
C LYS A 455 -5.23 -40.77 -9.80
N LEU A 456 -5.89 -40.52 -8.67
CA LEU A 456 -6.09 -39.18 -8.10
C LEU A 456 -4.97 -38.76 -7.14
N LEU A 457 -4.33 -39.72 -6.47
CA LEU A 457 -3.32 -39.49 -5.46
C LEU A 457 -2.23 -38.48 -5.89
N PRO A 458 -1.57 -38.60 -7.07
CA PRO A 458 -0.52 -37.67 -7.48
C PRO A 458 -1.00 -36.22 -7.64
N TYR A 459 -2.28 -36.03 -7.94
CA TYR A 459 -2.88 -34.71 -8.20
C TYR A 459 -3.44 -34.03 -6.95
N LYS A 460 -3.65 -34.79 -5.87
CA LYS A 460 -4.19 -34.25 -4.59
C LYS A 460 -3.11 -34.03 -3.54
N VAL A 461 -1.90 -34.55 -3.73
CA VAL A 461 -0.74 -34.30 -2.85
C VAL A 461 -0.17 -32.91 -3.15
N PHE A 462 0.15 -32.17 -2.12
CA PHE A 462 0.90 -30.91 -2.23
C PHE A 462 1.88 -30.77 -1.08
N LYS A 463 3.10 -30.26 -1.41
CA LYS A 463 4.26 -30.36 -0.53
C LYS A 463 4.18 -29.49 0.72
N GLY A 464 3.34 -28.45 0.71
CA GLY A 464 3.41 -27.41 1.75
C GLY A 464 4.73 -26.63 1.69
N ASN A 465 5.20 -26.23 2.86
CA ASN A 465 6.44 -25.46 3.02
C ASN A 465 6.46 -24.16 2.20
N ARG A 466 5.27 -23.56 1.99
CA ARG A 466 5.05 -22.30 1.29
C ARG A 466 4.98 -21.18 2.32
N PRO A 467 5.85 -20.15 2.21
CA PRO A 467 5.93 -19.11 3.22
C PRO A 467 4.74 -18.17 3.18
N SER A 468 4.30 -17.76 4.37
CA SER A 468 3.28 -16.72 4.50
C SER A 468 3.44 -15.93 5.79
N ASN A 469 3.02 -14.67 5.75
CA ASN A 469 2.77 -13.83 6.91
C ASN A 469 1.26 -13.74 7.17
N ALA A 470 0.88 -13.55 8.42
CA ALA A 470 -0.47 -13.21 8.84
C ALA A 470 -0.46 -11.84 9.52
N ILE A 471 -1.33 -10.96 9.09
CA ILE A 471 -1.44 -9.59 9.58
C ILE A 471 -2.89 -9.34 10.01
#